data_2278bfe77bab474b1792421add73e75a
#
_entry.id   2278bfe77bab474b1792421add73e75a
#
_cell.length_a   1.000
_cell.length_b   1.000
_cell.length_c   1.000
_cell.angle_alpha   90.00
_cell.angle_beta   90.00
_cell.angle_gamma   90.00
#
_symmetry.space_group_name_H-M   'P 1'
#
loop_
_entity.id
_entity.type
_entity.pdbx_description
1 polymer ?
#
loop_
_entity_poly.entity_id
_entity_poly.type
_entity_poly.pdbx_seq_one_letter_code
_entity_poly.pdbx_strand_id
1 'polypeptide(L)'
;IYDLYNELMEYDGGGDIVSVMRERLAARGDSALSGIRSSDISEIFLFFDYDFHNSQLSVGEINRRVEDMLALFADETENGKLYINYPMIESIRYTKYLPDRDYVRYAVSREQCRDFKRLARDFSAYGSLDHILFKDGETPTKEKYIRVKDNWEYLKRMNVCKANLLVNGVDAMPAEKSDISQQAIFERQVLLYVKPDDSVAILNSFPVFIYEYMK
;
A
#
# COMPACT_ATOMS: atom_id res chain seq x y z
N ILE A 1 9.57 -3.65 -7.58
CA ILE A 1 9.75 -4.53 -6.39
C ILE A 1 9.98 -5.98 -6.79
N TYR A 2 9.27 -6.53 -7.76
CA TYR A 2 9.48 -7.92 -8.18
C TYR A 2 10.92 -8.19 -8.67
N ASP A 3 11.56 -7.22 -9.31
CA ASP A 3 12.97 -7.34 -9.65
C ASP A 3 13.88 -7.32 -8.42
N LEU A 4 13.52 -6.58 -7.38
CA LEU A 4 14.21 -6.62 -6.08
C LEU A 4 14.09 -8.00 -5.43
N TYR A 5 12.87 -8.58 -5.46
CA TYR A 5 12.62 -9.94 -5.03
C TYR A 5 13.52 -10.95 -5.77
N ASN A 6 13.56 -10.89 -7.11
CA ASN A 6 14.37 -11.81 -7.90
C ASN A 6 15.86 -11.70 -7.58
N GLU A 7 16.41 -10.48 -7.44
CA GLU A 7 17.80 -10.28 -7.06
C GLU A 7 18.12 -10.87 -5.69
N LEU A 8 17.23 -10.67 -4.70
CA LEU A 8 17.43 -11.25 -3.37
C LEU A 8 17.36 -12.77 -3.40
N MET A 9 16.50 -13.35 -4.24
CA MET A 9 16.39 -14.81 -4.40
C MET A 9 17.59 -15.43 -5.11
N GLU A 10 18.32 -14.69 -5.97
CA GLU A 10 19.58 -15.15 -6.57
C GLU A 10 20.66 -15.40 -5.53
N TYR A 11 20.56 -14.77 -4.35
CA TYR A 11 21.44 -14.97 -3.20
C TYR A 11 20.84 -15.96 -2.15
N ASP A 12 20.01 -16.92 -2.57
CA ASP A 12 19.30 -17.88 -1.70
C ASP A 12 18.44 -17.20 -0.58
N GLY A 13 17.90 -16.04 -0.87
CA GLY A 13 17.12 -15.24 0.10
C GLY A 13 17.95 -14.61 1.22
N GLY A 14 19.28 -14.80 1.21
CA GLY A 14 20.21 -14.27 2.20
C GLY A 14 20.94 -12.99 1.76
N GLY A 15 20.51 -12.37 0.65
CA GLY A 15 21.07 -11.09 0.20
C GLY A 15 20.70 -9.94 1.13
N ASP A 16 21.67 -9.03 1.38
CA ASP A 16 21.40 -7.78 2.11
C ASP A 16 20.56 -6.83 1.24
N ILE A 17 19.29 -6.67 1.58
CA ILE A 17 18.34 -5.80 0.85
C ILE A 17 18.86 -4.36 0.72
N VAL A 18 19.55 -3.84 1.72
CA VAL A 18 20.10 -2.47 1.69
C VAL A 18 21.19 -2.34 0.65
N SER A 19 22.04 -3.36 0.52
CA SER A 19 23.09 -3.40 -0.50
C SER A 19 22.49 -3.47 -1.90
N VAL A 20 21.52 -4.33 -2.14
CA VAL A 20 20.81 -4.44 -3.43
C VAL A 20 20.11 -3.12 -3.78
N MET A 21 19.42 -2.50 -2.83
CA MET A 21 18.76 -1.21 -3.06
C MET A 21 19.78 -0.10 -3.34
N ARG A 22 20.92 -0.08 -2.65
CA ARG A 22 21.99 0.90 -2.89
C ARG A 22 22.55 0.78 -4.31
N GLU A 23 22.83 -0.42 -4.76
CA GLU A 23 23.32 -0.68 -6.14
C GLU A 23 22.29 -0.21 -7.18
N ARG A 24 21.02 -0.51 -6.99
CA ARG A 24 19.94 -0.08 -7.89
C ARG A 24 19.76 1.43 -7.93
N LEU A 25 19.84 2.11 -6.80
CA LEU A 25 19.76 3.57 -6.74
C LEU A 25 20.98 4.20 -7.42
N ALA A 26 22.19 3.69 -7.13
CA ALA A 26 23.43 4.15 -7.77
C ALA A 26 23.39 3.99 -9.29
N ALA A 27 22.86 2.87 -9.80
CA ALA A 27 22.69 2.64 -11.26
C ALA A 27 21.73 3.66 -11.91
N ARG A 28 20.86 4.30 -11.13
CA ARG A 28 19.94 5.38 -11.56
C ARG A 28 20.49 6.79 -11.31
N GLY A 29 21.71 6.90 -10.78
CA GLY A 29 22.33 8.17 -10.40
C GLY A 29 21.81 8.73 -9.08
N ASP A 30 21.11 7.93 -8.28
CA ASP A 30 20.60 8.32 -6.96
C ASP A 30 21.58 7.87 -5.88
N SER A 31 21.98 8.79 -5.02
CA SER A 31 22.94 8.58 -3.94
C SER A 31 22.30 8.51 -2.53
N ALA A 32 20.98 8.37 -2.43
CA ALA A 32 20.25 8.43 -1.16
C ALA A 32 20.76 7.43 -0.10
N LEU A 33 21.21 6.23 -0.53
CA LEU A 33 21.80 5.23 0.37
C LEU A 33 23.33 5.18 0.35
N SER A 34 23.98 6.16 -0.28
CA SER A 34 25.45 6.24 -0.32
C SER A 34 25.99 6.51 1.09
N GLY A 35 26.93 5.66 1.55
CA GLY A 35 27.54 5.78 2.87
C GLY A 35 26.68 5.30 4.06
N ILE A 36 25.44 4.89 3.83
CA ILE A 36 24.58 4.29 4.87
C ILE A 36 24.89 2.78 4.91
N ARG A 37 25.28 2.26 6.07
CA ARG A 37 25.50 0.83 6.27
C ARG A 37 24.17 0.13 6.58
N SER A 38 24.04 -1.13 6.25
CA SER A 38 22.85 -1.93 6.60
C SER A 38 22.56 -1.92 8.10
N SER A 39 23.62 -1.92 8.92
CA SER A 39 23.51 -1.82 10.39
C SER A 39 22.97 -0.46 10.90
N ASP A 40 22.91 0.55 10.07
CA ASP A 40 22.39 1.88 10.42
C ASP A 40 20.87 1.99 10.15
N ILE A 41 20.28 0.95 9.55
CA ILE A 41 18.86 0.86 9.23
C ILE A 41 18.22 -0.18 10.16
N SER A 42 17.23 0.25 10.95
CA SER A 42 16.54 -0.61 11.91
C SER A 42 15.32 -1.31 11.30
N GLU A 43 14.64 -0.66 10.37
CA GLU A 43 13.37 -1.15 9.80
C GLU A 43 13.23 -0.73 8.34
N ILE A 44 12.65 -1.59 7.53
CA ILE A 44 12.41 -1.36 6.10
C ILE A 44 10.94 -1.63 5.79
N PHE A 45 10.26 -0.64 5.22
CA PHE A 45 8.88 -0.76 4.77
C PHE A 45 8.81 -0.56 3.26
N LEU A 46 8.21 -1.53 2.59
CA LEU A 46 8.09 -1.57 1.13
C LEU A 46 6.62 -1.36 0.74
N PHE A 47 6.35 -0.40 -0.13
CA PHE A 47 5.00 -0.14 -0.63
C PHE A 47 4.93 -0.52 -2.09
N PHE A 48 3.95 -1.34 -2.43
CA PHE A 48 3.78 -1.91 -3.77
C PHE A 48 2.34 -1.73 -4.26
N ASP A 49 2.20 -1.50 -5.56
CA ASP A 49 0.90 -1.51 -6.23
C ASP A 49 0.58 -2.91 -6.73
N TYR A 50 -0.63 -3.39 -6.52
CA TYR A 50 -1.03 -4.74 -6.93
C TYR A 50 -0.92 -4.97 -8.45
N ASP A 51 -0.88 -3.92 -9.25
CA ASP A 51 -0.66 -3.94 -10.72
C ASP A 51 -1.62 -4.91 -11.45
N PHE A 52 -2.83 -5.00 -10.97
CA PHE A 52 -3.86 -5.95 -11.41
C PHE A 52 -4.21 -5.82 -12.90
N HIS A 53 -3.96 -4.66 -13.49
CA HIS A 53 -4.22 -4.37 -14.90
C HIS A 53 -3.09 -4.82 -15.85
N ASN A 54 -2.00 -5.38 -15.35
CA ASN A 54 -0.89 -5.83 -16.17
C ASN A 54 -1.38 -6.84 -17.21
N SER A 55 -1.24 -6.49 -18.49
CA SER A 55 -1.71 -7.29 -19.61
C SER A 55 -0.70 -8.34 -20.10
N GLN A 56 0.54 -8.28 -19.61
CA GLN A 56 1.61 -9.22 -19.98
C GLN A 56 1.60 -10.48 -19.13
N LEU A 57 0.92 -10.44 -17.98
CA LEU A 57 0.84 -11.54 -17.04
C LEU A 57 -0.60 -12.02 -16.87
N SER A 58 -0.77 -13.30 -16.68
CA SER A 58 -2.04 -13.85 -16.21
C SER A 58 -2.29 -13.43 -14.75
N VAL A 59 -3.56 -13.37 -14.34
CA VAL A 59 -3.94 -13.09 -12.95
C VAL A 59 -3.29 -14.08 -11.99
N GLY A 60 -3.20 -15.35 -12.38
CA GLY A 60 -2.55 -16.40 -11.58
C GLY A 60 -1.05 -16.12 -11.36
N GLU A 61 -0.35 -15.62 -12.38
CA GLU A 61 1.07 -15.24 -12.26
C GLU A 61 1.26 -13.99 -11.41
N ILE A 62 0.39 -12.98 -11.55
CA ILE A 62 0.40 -11.80 -10.69
C ILE A 62 0.23 -12.22 -9.22
N ASN A 63 -0.77 -13.05 -8.94
CA ASN A 63 -1.05 -13.50 -7.58
C ASN A 63 0.12 -14.30 -6.98
N ARG A 64 0.68 -15.25 -7.74
CA ARG A 64 1.83 -16.02 -7.26
C ARG A 64 3.02 -15.13 -6.94
N ARG A 65 3.33 -14.15 -7.79
CA ARG A 65 4.41 -13.19 -7.53
C ARG A 65 4.18 -12.37 -6.26
N VAL A 66 2.94 -11.99 -6.00
CA VAL A 66 2.58 -11.26 -4.78
C VAL A 66 2.70 -12.16 -3.55
N GLU A 67 2.26 -13.43 -3.64
CA GLU A 67 2.43 -14.42 -2.57
C GLU A 67 3.91 -14.63 -2.23
N ASP A 68 4.74 -14.84 -3.24
CA ASP A 68 6.19 -15.01 -3.09
C ASP A 68 6.84 -13.78 -2.42
N MET A 69 6.45 -12.57 -2.86
CA MET A 69 6.95 -11.33 -2.26
C MET A 69 6.48 -11.13 -0.82
N LEU A 70 5.23 -11.45 -0.50
CA LEU A 70 4.70 -11.34 0.87
C LEU A 70 5.39 -12.33 1.82
N ALA A 71 5.77 -13.51 1.33
CA ALA A 71 6.50 -14.49 2.11
C ALA A 71 7.95 -14.04 2.40
N LEU A 72 8.63 -13.42 1.44
CA LEU A 72 10.00 -12.93 1.64
C LEU A 72 10.05 -11.62 2.46
N PHE A 73 9.13 -10.70 2.18
CA PHE A 73 9.07 -9.38 2.81
C PHE A 73 8.03 -9.35 3.92
N ALA A 74 8.19 -10.23 4.92
CA ALA A 74 7.25 -10.41 6.01
C ALA A 74 7.61 -9.63 7.28
N ASP A 75 8.90 -9.26 7.46
CA ASP A 75 9.45 -8.66 8.67
C ASP A 75 10.28 -7.41 8.35
N GLU A 76 9.94 -6.30 8.99
CA GLU A 76 10.58 -4.99 8.79
C GLU A 76 12.05 -4.96 9.23
N THR A 77 12.46 -5.84 10.12
CA THR A 77 13.83 -5.90 10.67
C THR A 77 14.76 -6.84 9.89
N GLU A 78 14.20 -7.63 8.96
CA GLU A 78 14.93 -8.57 8.10
C GLU A 78 15.00 -8.05 6.65
N ASN A 79 14.18 -8.64 5.78
CA ASN A 79 14.12 -8.27 4.36
C ASN A 79 13.17 -7.09 4.07
N GLY A 80 12.59 -6.52 5.11
CA GLY A 80 11.57 -5.49 5.02
C GLY A 80 10.15 -6.06 5.04
N LYS A 81 9.18 -5.20 5.36
CA LYS A 81 7.75 -5.56 5.39
C LYS A 81 7.01 -4.93 4.23
N LEU A 82 6.31 -5.77 3.48
CA LEU A 82 5.59 -5.37 2.26
C LEU A 82 4.16 -4.92 2.58
N TYR A 83 3.79 -3.77 2.01
CA TYR A 83 2.45 -3.19 2.04
C TYR A 83 1.92 -3.05 0.61
N ILE A 84 0.69 -3.55 0.36
CA ILE A 84 0.12 -3.59 -0.99
C ILE A 84 -1.06 -2.62 -1.10
N ASN A 85 -1.01 -1.73 -2.11
CA ASN A 85 -2.10 -0.86 -2.49
C ASN A 85 -3.01 -1.56 -3.52
N TYR A 86 -4.31 -1.50 -3.33
CA TYR A 86 -5.31 -2.09 -4.23
C TYR A 86 -6.17 -1.01 -4.88
N PRO A 87 -6.11 -0.82 -6.20
CA PRO A 87 -5.17 -1.47 -7.13
C PRO A 87 -3.78 -0.80 -7.14
N MET A 88 -3.66 0.47 -6.70
CA MET A 88 -2.41 1.24 -6.71
C MET A 88 -2.46 2.40 -5.70
N ILE A 89 -1.34 3.12 -5.55
CA ILE A 89 -1.17 4.19 -4.54
C ILE A 89 -2.25 5.26 -4.63
N GLU A 90 -2.78 5.55 -5.81
CA GLU A 90 -3.87 6.51 -6.01
C GLU A 90 -5.18 6.08 -5.32
N SER A 91 -5.28 4.87 -4.81
CA SER A 91 -6.41 4.42 -3.96
C SER A 91 -6.62 5.31 -2.73
N ILE A 92 -5.56 6.01 -2.26
CA ILE A 92 -5.68 7.00 -1.18
C ILE A 92 -6.62 8.16 -1.51
N ARG A 93 -6.82 8.45 -2.80
CA ARG A 93 -7.71 9.50 -3.28
C ARG A 93 -9.11 9.01 -3.60
N TYR A 94 -9.32 7.70 -3.66
CA TYR A 94 -10.60 7.14 -4.12
C TYR A 94 -11.64 7.22 -3.00
N THR A 95 -12.06 8.45 -2.72
CA THR A 95 -13.09 8.80 -1.74
C THR A 95 -13.83 10.03 -2.21
N LYS A 96 -15.16 10.08 -2.02
CA LYS A 96 -15.95 11.25 -2.37
C LYS A 96 -15.57 12.45 -1.51
N TYR A 97 -15.53 12.24 -0.21
CA TYR A 97 -15.13 13.22 0.80
C TYR A 97 -14.66 12.47 2.06
N LEU A 98 -14.16 13.17 3.05
CA LEU A 98 -13.71 12.58 4.31
C LEU A 98 -14.57 13.08 5.48
N PRO A 99 -15.10 12.17 6.32
CA PRO A 99 -15.12 10.70 6.17
C PRO A 99 -16.15 10.24 5.10
N ASP A 100 -15.83 9.18 4.36
CA ASP A 100 -16.71 8.57 3.37
C ASP A 100 -17.29 7.25 3.91
N ARG A 101 -18.61 7.24 4.17
CA ARG A 101 -19.31 6.09 4.75
C ARG A 101 -19.46 4.93 3.75
N ASP A 102 -19.41 5.21 2.46
CA ASP A 102 -19.55 4.20 1.42
C ASP A 102 -18.23 3.55 1.03
N TYR A 103 -17.09 4.06 1.57
CA TYR A 103 -15.75 3.58 1.23
C TYR A 103 -15.61 2.05 1.36
N VAL A 104 -16.25 1.47 2.35
CA VAL A 104 -16.22 0.03 2.61
C VAL A 104 -16.68 -0.80 1.42
N ARG A 105 -17.55 -0.24 0.55
CA ARG A 105 -18.16 -0.92 -0.61
C ARG A 105 -17.40 -0.72 -1.92
N TYR A 106 -16.41 0.18 -1.95
CA TYR A 106 -15.75 0.52 -3.21
C TYR A 106 -14.84 -0.61 -3.68
N ALA A 107 -15.09 -1.03 -4.89
CA ALA A 107 -14.29 -1.97 -5.65
C ALA A 107 -14.15 -1.49 -7.09
N VAL A 108 -13.18 -1.98 -7.82
CA VAL A 108 -12.97 -1.69 -9.24
C VAL A 108 -12.63 -2.96 -10.00
N SER A 109 -13.12 -3.07 -11.22
CA SER A 109 -12.78 -4.17 -12.11
C SER A 109 -11.34 -4.04 -12.64
N ARG A 110 -10.79 -5.14 -13.14
CA ARG A 110 -9.49 -5.17 -13.81
C ARG A 110 -9.41 -4.18 -14.97
N GLU A 111 -10.47 -4.03 -15.72
CA GLU A 111 -10.56 -3.07 -16.83
C GLU A 111 -10.45 -1.63 -16.32
N GLN A 112 -11.18 -1.29 -15.26
CA GLN A 112 -11.12 0.04 -14.63
C GLN A 112 -9.74 0.36 -14.05
N CYS A 113 -8.98 -0.65 -13.63
CA CYS A 113 -7.63 -0.45 -13.10
C CYS A 113 -6.66 0.13 -14.14
N ARG A 114 -6.89 -0.07 -15.44
CA ARG A 114 -6.04 0.52 -16.52
C ARG A 114 -6.03 2.04 -16.49
N ASP A 115 -7.11 2.66 -16.05
CA ASP A 115 -7.28 4.11 -16.02
C ASP A 115 -7.58 4.64 -14.61
N PHE A 116 -7.13 3.88 -13.61
CA PHE A 116 -7.49 4.13 -12.21
C PHE A 116 -7.04 5.49 -11.70
N LYS A 117 -5.90 6.00 -12.17
CA LYS A 117 -5.42 7.36 -11.81
C LYS A 117 -6.44 8.45 -12.16
N ARG A 118 -7.00 8.36 -13.36
CA ARG A 118 -8.04 9.28 -13.82
C ARG A 118 -9.34 9.03 -13.05
N LEU A 119 -9.73 7.77 -12.92
CA LEU A 119 -10.93 7.38 -12.19
C LEU A 119 -10.90 7.89 -10.74
N ALA A 120 -9.79 7.72 -10.03
CA ALA A 120 -9.63 8.18 -8.65
C ALA A 120 -9.70 9.71 -8.53
N ARG A 121 -9.08 10.42 -9.48
CA ARG A 121 -9.14 11.88 -9.51
C ARG A 121 -10.57 12.39 -9.78
N ASP A 122 -11.26 11.80 -10.75
CA ASP A 122 -12.58 12.27 -11.20
C ASP A 122 -13.69 11.88 -10.19
N PHE A 123 -13.46 10.82 -9.40
CA PHE A 123 -14.37 10.36 -8.34
C PHE A 123 -14.29 11.24 -7.08
N SER A 124 -13.12 11.73 -6.75
CA SER A 124 -12.88 12.51 -5.53
C SER A 124 -13.48 13.91 -5.63
N ALA A 125 -14.12 14.36 -4.56
CA ALA A 125 -14.52 15.76 -4.42
C ALA A 125 -13.32 16.71 -4.20
N TYR A 126 -12.13 16.17 -3.93
CA TYR A 126 -10.92 16.96 -3.71
C TYR A 126 -10.14 17.10 -5.02
N GLY A 127 -9.96 18.32 -5.49
CA GLY A 127 -9.20 18.61 -6.72
C GLY A 127 -7.70 18.34 -6.62
N SER A 128 -7.15 18.33 -5.38
CA SER A 128 -5.74 18.10 -5.09
C SER A 128 -5.58 17.25 -3.82
N LEU A 129 -4.33 16.95 -3.44
CA LEU A 129 -4.00 16.28 -2.17
C LEU A 129 -3.82 17.27 -1.00
N ASP A 130 -4.10 18.56 -1.16
CA ASP A 130 -3.92 19.60 -0.13
C ASP A 130 -4.77 19.36 1.13
N HIS A 131 -5.76 18.50 1.05
CA HIS A 131 -6.59 18.09 2.18
C HIS A 131 -5.89 17.07 3.09
N ILE A 132 -4.83 16.39 2.61
CA ILE A 132 -4.05 15.39 3.36
C ILE A 132 -2.54 15.65 3.32
N LEU A 133 -2.05 16.59 2.52
CA LEU A 133 -0.63 16.91 2.41
C LEU A 133 -0.40 18.42 2.58
N PHE A 134 0.79 18.76 3.04
CA PHE A 134 1.32 20.13 2.98
C PHE A 134 2.14 20.28 1.70
N LYS A 135 2.14 21.49 1.14
CA LYS A 135 3.03 21.81 0.02
C LYS A 135 4.46 21.88 0.53
N ASP A 136 5.40 21.53 -0.33
CA ASP A 136 6.82 21.64 0.00
C ASP A 136 7.18 23.08 0.37
N GLY A 137 7.87 23.26 1.52
CA GLY A 137 8.20 24.58 2.07
C GLY A 137 7.01 25.35 2.69
N GLU A 138 5.80 24.77 2.75
CA GLU A 138 4.65 25.43 3.34
C GLU A 138 4.73 25.47 4.87
N THR A 139 4.45 26.65 5.45
CA THR A 139 4.13 26.77 6.87
C THR A 139 2.59 26.77 7.00
N PRO A 140 1.97 25.65 7.39
CA PRO A 140 0.52 25.56 7.41
C PRO A 140 -0.09 26.42 8.50
N THR A 141 -1.28 26.99 8.24
CA THR A 141 -2.07 27.60 9.32
C THR A 141 -2.54 26.51 10.30
N LYS A 142 -2.89 26.93 11.52
CA LYS A 142 -3.40 26.01 12.56
C LYS A 142 -4.62 25.23 12.08
N GLU A 143 -5.54 25.88 11.38
CA GLU A 143 -6.74 25.28 10.84
C GLU A 143 -6.43 24.23 9.76
N LYS A 144 -5.47 24.53 8.87
CA LYS A 144 -5.03 23.56 7.86
C LYS A 144 -4.36 22.36 8.51
N TYR A 145 -3.51 22.59 9.51
CA TYR A 145 -2.84 21.51 10.25
C TYR A 145 -3.85 20.57 10.90
N ILE A 146 -4.84 21.12 11.61
CA ILE A 146 -5.91 20.33 12.26
C ILE A 146 -6.69 19.53 11.20
N ARG A 147 -7.12 20.18 10.12
CA ARG A 147 -7.87 19.51 9.05
C ARG A 147 -7.09 18.36 8.41
N VAL A 148 -5.81 18.57 8.10
CA VAL A 148 -4.96 17.51 7.52
C VAL A 148 -4.83 16.34 8.50
N LYS A 149 -4.60 16.61 9.79
CA LYS A 149 -4.56 15.58 10.83
C LYS A 149 -5.86 14.81 10.93
N ASP A 150 -7.00 15.48 10.99
CA ASP A 150 -8.31 14.84 11.08
C ASP A 150 -8.61 14.00 9.84
N ASN A 151 -8.25 14.48 8.65
CA ASN A 151 -8.40 13.72 7.41
C ASN A 151 -7.55 12.45 7.38
N TRP A 152 -6.34 12.46 7.94
CA TRP A 152 -5.53 11.27 8.11
C TRP A 152 -6.15 10.27 9.09
N GLU A 153 -6.77 10.74 10.18
CA GLU A 153 -7.52 9.87 11.10
C GLU A 153 -8.72 9.22 10.41
N TYR A 154 -9.45 9.96 9.56
CA TYR A 154 -10.52 9.38 8.74
C TYR A 154 -10.00 8.34 7.76
N LEU A 155 -8.95 8.63 7.00
CA LEU A 155 -8.33 7.69 6.06
C LEU A 155 -7.86 6.42 6.77
N LYS A 156 -7.18 6.58 7.91
CA LYS A 156 -6.73 5.47 8.74
C LYS A 156 -7.91 4.60 9.14
N ARG A 157 -8.93 5.18 9.75
CA ARG A 157 -10.10 4.45 10.19
C ARG A 157 -10.82 3.73 9.04
N MET A 158 -11.05 4.42 7.92
CA MET A 158 -11.73 3.85 6.76
C MET A 158 -10.99 2.64 6.18
N ASN A 159 -9.68 2.76 5.96
CA ASN A 159 -8.88 1.67 5.40
C ASN A 159 -8.72 0.50 6.38
N VAL A 160 -8.50 0.77 7.67
CA VAL A 160 -8.36 -0.27 8.69
C VAL A 160 -9.68 -1.01 8.93
N CYS A 161 -10.82 -0.32 9.03
CA CYS A 161 -12.13 -0.97 9.13
C CYS A 161 -12.41 -1.83 7.89
N LYS A 162 -12.08 -1.34 6.70
CA LYS A 162 -12.24 -2.13 5.47
C LYS A 162 -11.31 -3.35 5.42
N ALA A 163 -10.07 -3.23 5.87
CA ALA A 163 -9.16 -4.37 6.00
C ALA A 163 -9.72 -5.41 6.97
N ASN A 164 -10.25 -4.98 8.11
CA ASN A 164 -10.90 -5.85 9.08
C ASN A 164 -12.17 -6.51 8.52
N LEU A 165 -12.97 -5.78 7.76
CA LEU A 165 -14.11 -6.36 7.05
C LEU A 165 -13.67 -7.44 6.05
N LEU A 166 -12.63 -7.19 5.27
CA LEU A 166 -12.10 -8.16 4.32
C LEU A 166 -11.62 -9.44 5.02
N VAL A 167 -10.83 -9.29 6.08
CA VAL A 167 -10.18 -10.41 6.77
C VAL A 167 -11.16 -11.14 7.69
N ASN A 168 -11.87 -10.42 8.53
CA ASN A 168 -12.65 -10.95 9.65
C ASN A 168 -14.17 -10.81 9.48
N GLY A 169 -14.65 -10.14 8.41
CA GLY A 169 -16.07 -9.92 8.18
C GLY A 169 -16.70 -8.85 9.07
N VAL A 170 -15.89 -8.00 9.73
CA VAL A 170 -16.35 -7.01 10.73
C VAL A 170 -15.99 -5.59 10.28
N ASP A 171 -17.00 -4.76 10.01
CA ASP A 171 -16.84 -3.34 9.67
C ASP A 171 -16.63 -2.50 10.93
N ALA A 172 -15.49 -2.67 11.56
CA ALA A 172 -15.04 -1.92 12.72
C ALA A 172 -13.51 -1.93 12.81
N MET A 173 -12.96 -1.12 13.70
CA MET A 173 -11.54 -1.23 14.03
C MET A 173 -11.26 -2.62 14.62
N PRO A 174 -10.16 -3.31 14.22
CA PRO A 174 -9.81 -4.60 14.81
C PRO A 174 -9.49 -4.46 16.30
N ALA A 175 -9.66 -5.54 17.05
CA ALA A 175 -9.35 -5.56 18.48
C ALA A 175 -7.83 -5.46 18.71
N GLU A 176 -7.06 -6.19 17.91
CA GLU A 176 -5.60 -6.18 17.94
C GLU A 176 -5.04 -5.82 16.55
N LYS A 177 -3.84 -5.21 16.52
CA LYS A 177 -3.18 -4.87 15.26
C LYS A 177 -2.87 -6.10 14.40
N SER A 178 -2.58 -7.23 15.04
CA SER A 178 -2.31 -8.51 14.41
C SER A 178 -3.53 -9.18 13.75
N ASP A 179 -4.74 -8.69 14.01
CA ASP A 179 -5.98 -9.24 13.42
C ASP A 179 -6.07 -9.01 11.91
N ILE A 180 -5.29 -8.05 11.41
CA ILE A 180 -5.17 -7.75 9.99
C ILE A 180 -3.70 -7.80 9.58
N SER A 181 -3.33 -8.69 8.65
CA SER A 181 -2.00 -8.76 8.05
C SER A 181 -2.07 -8.55 6.55
N GLN A 182 -0.97 -8.12 5.93
CA GLN A 182 -0.92 -7.94 4.47
C GLN A 182 -1.19 -9.26 3.73
N GLN A 183 -0.69 -10.38 4.27
CA GLN A 183 -0.97 -11.71 3.75
C GLN A 183 -2.47 -12.03 3.79
N ALA A 184 -3.12 -11.85 4.95
CA ALA A 184 -4.55 -12.12 5.10
C ALA A 184 -5.40 -11.19 4.21
N ILE A 185 -5.06 -9.91 4.12
CA ILE A 185 -5.73 -8.96 3.22
C ILE A 185 -5.62 -9.45 1.78
N PHE A 186 -4.42 -9.84 1.32
CA PHE A 186 -4.21 -10.33 -0.04
C PHE A 186 -5.02 -11.59 -0.34
N GLU A 187 -4.96 -12.60 0.53
CA GLU A 187 -5.73 -13.84 0.38
C GLU A 187 -7.23 -13.57 0.24
N ARG A 188 -7.76 -12.63 1.03
CA ARG A 188 -9.18 -12.25 0.98
C ARG A 188 -9.52 -11.42 -0.25
N GLN A 189 -8.64 -10.55 -0.71
CA GLN A 189 -8.79 -9.86 -2.00
C GLN A 189 -8.93 -10.89 -3.14
N VAL A 190 -8.03 -11.88 -3.18
CA VAL A 190 -8.06 -12.93 -4.20
C VAL A 190 -9.34 -13.77 -4.12
N LEU A 191 -9.74 -14.18 -2.92
CA LEU A 191 -10.89 -15.04 -2.71
C LEU A 191 -12.22 -14.34 -3.00
N LEU A 192 -12.39 -13.11 -2.53
CA LEU A 192 -13.68 -12.42 -2.50
C LEU A 192 -13.92 -11.51 -3.71
N TYR A 193 -12.87 -11.10 -4.40
CA TYR A 193 -12.97 -10.12 -5.50
C TYR A 193 -12.30 -10.59 -6.79
N VAL A 194 -11.05 -11.04 -6.73
CA VAL A 194 -10.29 -11.36 -7.94
C VAL A 194 -10.87 -12.58 -8.64
N LYS A 195 -11.05 -13.69 -7.91
CA LYS A 195 -11.55 -14.94 -8.50
C LYS A 195 -13.00 -14.88 -8.96
N PRO A 196 -13.97 -14.32 -8.17
CA PRO A 196 -15.36 -14.33 -8.60
C PRO A 196 -15.68 -13.26 -9.64
N ASP A 197 -15.09 -12.06 -9.54
CA ASP A 197 -15.61 -10.88 -10.25
C ASP A 197 -14.54 -10.14 -11.08
N ASP A 198 -13.32 -10.68 -11.20
CA ASP A 198 -12.18 -10.01 -11.85
C ASP A 198 -12.04 -8.55 -11.40
N SER A 199 -12.15 -8.33 -10.08
CA SER A 199 -12.15 -7.02 -9.43
C SER A 199 -11.22 -6.99 -8.21
N VAL A 200 -11.04 -5.83 -7.60
CA VAL A 200 -10.36 -5.66 -6.30
C VAL A 200 -11.13 -4.67 -5.44
N ALA A 201 -11.23 -4.94 -4.14
CA ALA A 201 -11.70 -3.94 -3.19
C ALA A 201 -10.65 -2.85 -3.06
N ILE A 202 -11.06 -1.59 -3.21
CA ILE A 202 -10.14 -0.45 -3.11
C ILE A 202 -9.63 -0.35 -1.67
N LEU A 203 -8.31 -0.43 -1.50
CA LEU A 203 -7.66 -0.33 -0.19
C LEU A 203 -6.29 0.32 -0.36
N ASN A 204 -5.99 1.33 0.43
CA ASN A 204 -4.66 1.92 0.50
C ASN A 204 -3.92 1.40 1.73
N SER A 205 -2.72 0.89 1.53
CA SER A 205 -1.93 0.27 2.59
C SER A 205 -1.22 1.29 3.49
N PHE A 206 -1.00 2.52 3.04
CA PHE A 206 -0.32 3.52 3.85
C PHE A 206 -1.09 3.91 5.13
N PRO A 207 -2.42 4.13 5.11
CA PRO A 207 -3.20 4.29 6.33
C PRO A 207 -3.17 3.06 7.26
N VAL A 208 -3.06 1.83 6.71
CA VAL A 208 -2.90 0.60 7.51
C VAL A 208 -1.54 0.58 8.19
N PHE A 209 -0.48 0.94 7.48
CA PHE A 209 0.86 1.13 8.04
C PHE A 209 0.87 2.16 9.18
N ILE A 210 0.22 3.33 8.99
CA ILE A 210 0.10 4.33 10.06
C ILE A 210 -0.58 3.74 11.30
N TYR A 211 -1.61 2.94 11.12
CA TYR A 211 -2.29 2.26 12.23
C TYR A 211 -1.37 1.28 12.97
N GLU A 212 -0.54 0.54 12.24
CA GLU A 212 0.34 -0.47 12.85
C GLU A 212 1.51 0.16 13.64
N TYR A 213 2.13 1.22 13.12
CA TYR A 213 3.42 1.73 13.64
C TYR A 213 3.33 3.10 14.30
N MET A 214 2.37 3.93 13.96
CA MET A 214 2.25 5.26 14.57
C MET A 214 1.24 5.25 15.73
N LYS A 215 1.62 5.96 16.81
CA LYS A 215 0.77 6.14 18.00
C LYS A 215 -0.16 7.34 17.84
#